data_b55191234b44763c83cb36c6ca5d4b73
#
_entry.id   b55191234b44763c83cb36c6ca5d4b73
#
_cell.length_a   1.000
_cell.length_b   1.000
_cell.length_c   1.000
_cell.angle_alpha   90.00
_cell.angle_beta   90.00
_cell.angle_gamma   90.00
#
_symmetry.space_group_name_H-M   'P 1'
#
loop_
_entity.id
_entity.type
_entity.pdbx_description
1 polymer ?
#
loop_
_entity_poly.entity_id
_entity_poly.type
_entity_poly.pdbx_seq_one_letter_code
_entity_poly.pdbx_strand_id
1 'polypeptide(L)'
;MREAVHLVVRLEVATVHWQSAQAYAWPLGLAVVVGGIGAWLILWIYHRLKGRDRRRARIGRVLGLPLATAWPLLLLIPALQATPLQDPLLGHLQHGLHIALMACFVWLLVRAVAAGERAILRSHPIDVSDNLEARRIQTQTRVLSRVLMGGIIVLGASLVLLTFPMVQKIGTALLASAGLIGLVAGIAAKPVFGNLIAGLQIALTQPIRLDDVVIVEGEWGRIEEIGSSYVVVRIWDERRMVVPLTWFIENPFQNWTRRSADLLG
;
A
#
# COMPACT_ATOMS: atom_id res chain seq x y z
N MET A 1 -51.19 -24.11 -45.09
CA MET A 1 -51.21 -24.25 -43.62
C MET A 1 -49.79 -24.56 -43.05
N ARG A 2 -48.98 -25.45 -43.63
CA ARG A 2 -47.59 -25.76 -43.17
C ARG A 2 -46.63 -24.58 -43.31
N GLU A 3 -46.66 -23.79 -44.35
CA GLU A 3 -45.79 -22.63 -44.54
C GLU A 3 -46.06 -21.50 -43.54
N ALA A 4 -47.33 -21.27 -43.17
CA ALA A 4 -47.69 -20.25 -42.15
C ALA A 4 -47.16 -20.65 -40.78
N VAL A 5 -47.16 -21.94 -40.42
CA VAL A 5 -46.63 -22.43 -39.15
C VAL A 5 -45.09 -22.28 -39.12
N HIS A 6 -44.40 -22.56 -40.23
CA HIS A 6 -42.93 -22.34 -40.32
C HIS A 6 -42.55 -20.85 -40.23
N LEU A 7 -43.39 -19.96 -40.77
CA LEU A 7 -43.14 -18.50 -40.68
C LEU A 7 -43.31 -18.00 -39.25
N VAL A 8 -44.39 -18.42 -38.56
CA VAL A 8 -44.64 -18.06 -37.16
C VAL A 8 -43.55 -18.56 -36.24
N VAL A 9 -43.11 -19.81 -36.38
CA VAL A 9 -42.00 -20.37 -35.60
C VAL A 9 -40.67 -19.63 -35.86
N ARG A 10 -40.38 -19.27 -37.11
CA ARG A 10 -39.21 -18.43 -37.43
C ARG A 10 -39.29 -17.01 -36.82
N LEU A 11 -40.46 -16.40 -36.80
CA LEU A 11 -40.64 -15.09 -36.20
C LEU A 11 -40.53 -15.16 -34.66
N GLU A 12 -41.12 -16.18 -34.02
CA GLU A 12 -40.96 -16.38 -32.58
C GLU A 12 -39.52 -16.66 -32.20
N VAL A 13 -38.78 -17.50 -32.92
CA VAL A 13 -37.36 -17.73 -32.69
C VAL A 13 -36.55 -16.46 -32.91
N ALA A 14 -36.86 -15.67 -33.92
CA ALA A 14 -36.18 -14.40 -34.17
C ALA A 14 -36.47 -13.36 -33.05
N THR A 15 -37.72 -13.28 -32.58
CA THR A 15 -38.07 -12.33 -31.46
C THR A 15 -37.44 -12.74 -30.14
N VAL A 16 -37.38 -14.04 -29.84
CA VAL A 16 -36.65 -14.56 -28.66
C VAL A 16 -35.16 -14.27 -28.75
N HIS A 17 -34.55 -14.44 -29.93
CA HIS A 17 -33.14 -14.06 -30.15
C HIS A 17 -32.88 -12.54 -30.01
N TRP A 18 -33.79 -11.69 -30.49
CA TRP A 18 -33.67 -10.25 -30.35
C TRP A 18 -33.85 -9.79 -28.90
N GLN A 19 -34.78 -10.32 -28.17
CA GLN A 19 -34.99 -9.99 -26.76
C GLN A 19 -33.82 -10.44 -25.89
N SER A 20 -33.28 -11.62 -26.17
CA SER A 20 -32.05 -12.07 -25.49
C SER A 20 -30.87 -11.17 -25.84
N ALA A 21 -30.64 -10.85 -27.12
CA ALA A 21 -29.55 -9.99 -27.53
C ALA A 21 -29.61 -8.59 -26.90
N GLN A 22 -30.81 -8.00 -26.78
CA GLN A 22 -31.00 -6.71 -26.10
C GLN A 22 -30.71 -6.80 -24.59
N ALA A 23 -31.14 -7.88 -23.93
CA ALA A 23 -30.88 -8.09 -22.49
C ALA A 23 -29.36 -8.17 -22.17
N TYR A 24 -28.53 -8.59 -23.14
CA TYR A 24 -27.07 -8.67 -22.98
C TYR A 24 -26.33 -7.40 -23.42
N ALA A 25 -26.79 -6.77 -24.51
CA ALA A 25 -26.14 -5.58 -25.05
C ALA A 25 -26.24 -4.38 -24.10
N TRP A 26 -27.34 -4.29 -23.34
CA TRP A 26 -27.61 -3.15 -22.48
C TRP A 26 -26.63 -3.03 -21.28
N PRO A 27 -26.42 -4.06 -20.43
CA PRO A 27 -25.48 -3.94 -19.31
C PRO A 27 -24.01 -3.79 -19.78
N LEU A 28 -23.63 -4.46 -20.85
CA LEU A 28 -22.29 -4.33 -21.43
C LEU A 28 -22.08 -2.94 -22.05
N GLY A 29 -23.05 -2.46 -22.81
CA GLY A 29 -22.99 -1.11 -23.39
C GLY A 29 -22.90 -0.02 -22.31
N LEU A 30 -23.70 -0.15 -21.26
CA LEU A 30 -23.69 0.76 -20.12
C LEU A 30 -22.35 0.71 -19.36
N ALA A 31 -21.79 -0.47 -19.13
CA ALA A 31 -20.49 -0.64 -18.49
C ALA A 31 -19.35 -0.02 -19.31
N VAL A 32 -19.36 -0.19 -20.63
CA VAL A 32 -18.37 0.44 -21.53
C VAL A 32 -18.49 1.95 -21.54
N VAL A 33 -19.71 2.49 -21.64
CA VAL A 33 -19.95 3.96 -21.67
C VAL A 33 -19.57 4.58 -20.32
N VAL A 34 -20.08 4.06 -19.21
CA VAL A 34 -19.78 4.60 -17.87
C VAL A 34 -18.31 4.38 -17.51
N GLY A 35 -17.74 3.21 -17.91
CA GLY A 35 -16.32 2.92 -17.74
C GLY A 35 -15.46 3.89 -18.52
N GLY A 36 -15.77 4.17 -19.78
CA GLY A 36 -15.07 5.11 -20.62
C GLY A 36 -15.16 6.55 -20.12
N ILE A 37 -16.36 7.01 -19.76
CA ILE A 37 -16.58 8.35 -19.19
C ILE A 37 -15.80 8.50 -17.89
N GLY A 38 -15.86 7.51 -16.99
CA GLY A 38 -15.13 7.55 -15.72
C GLY A 38 -13.62 7.57 -15.91
N ALA A 39 -13.07 6.73 -16.80
CA ALA A 39 -11.66 6.73 -17.14
C ALA A 39 -11.23 8.09 -17.74
N TRP A 40 -12.02 8.65 -18.66
CA TRP A 40 -11.78 9.98 -19.25
C TRP A 40 -11.80 11.06 -18.16
N LEU A 41 -12.74 11.02 -17.24
CA LEU A 41 -12.89 11.98 -16.16
C LEU A 41 -11.71 11.91 -15.18
N ILE A 42 -11.26 10.70 -14.83
CA ILE A 42 -10.05 10.48 -14.01
C ILE A 42 -8.82 11.08 -14.71
N LEU A 43 -8.65 10.83 -16.01
CA LEU A 43 -7.54 11.39 -16.79
C LEU A 43 -7.65 12.92 -16.95
N TRP A 44 -8.86 13.44 -17.13
CA TRP A 44 -9.11 14.89 -17.22
C TRP A 44 -8.78 15.59 -15.89
N ILE A 45 -9.25 15.04 -14.77
CA ILE A 45 -8.90 15.52 -13.41
C ILE A 45 -7.38 15.47 -13.22
N TYR A 46 -6.75 14.37 -13.62
CA TYR A 46 -5.31 14.21 -13.58
C TYR A 46 -4.58 15.31 -14.37
N HIS A 47 -5.00 15.59 -15.59
CA HIS A 47 -4.42 16.64 -16.41
C HIS A 47 -4.65 18.05 -15.83
N ARG A 48 -5.82 18.31 -15.27
CA ARG A 48 -6.17 19.60 -14.66
C ARG A 48 -5.42 19.86 -13.34
N LEU A 49 -5.19 18.82 -12.55
CA LEU A 49 -4.43 18.93 -11.29
C LEU A 49 -2.91 19.06 -11.53
N LYS A 50 -2.43 18.63 -12.69
CA LYS A 50 -1.00 18.68 -13.04
C LYS A 50 -0.42 20.11 -13.07
N GLY A 51 -1.26 21.12 -13.31
CA GLY A 51 -0.82 22.53 -13.42
C GLY A 51 -0.95 23.36 -12.13
N ARG A 52 -1.66 22.90 -11.11
CA ARG A 52 -2.11 23.77 -10.00
C ARG A 52 -1.32 23.65 -8.70
N ASP A 53 -0.74 22.49 -8.40
CA ASP A 53 0.02 22.27 -7.16
C ASP A 53 0.97 21.08 -7.32
N ARG A 54 2.26 21.28 -6.95
CA ARG A 54 3.31 20.24 -7.04
C ARG A 54 2.98 18.98 -6.26
N ARG A 55 2.26 19.09 -5.15
CA ARG A 55 1.85 17.96 -4.30
C ARG A 55 0.73 17.15 -4.95
N ARG A 56 -0.31 17.82 -5.46
CA ARG A 56 -1.46 17.20 -6.14
C ARG A 56 -1.07 16.57 -7.47
N ALA A 57 -0.17 17.22 -8.22
CA ALA A 57 0.41 16.66 -9.44
C ALA A 57 1.21 15.37 -9.22
N ARG A 58 1.76 15.16 -8.01
CA ARG A 58 2.50 13.95 -7.64
C ARG A 58 1.55 12.78 -7.38
N ILE A 59 0.51 13.00 -6.60
CA ILE A 59 -0.53 11.99 -6.30
C ILE A 59 -1.23 11.56 -7.59
N GLY A 60 -1.62 12.50 -8.43
CA GLY A 60 -2.24 12.21 -9.72
C GLY A 60 -1.36 11.34 -10.64
N ARG A 61 -0.05 11.58 -10.70
CA ARG A 61 0.89 10.77 -11.51
C ARG A 61 0.99 9.32 -11.04
N VAL A 62 0.80 9.05 -9.76
CA VAL A 62 0.84 7.68 -9.21
C VAL A 62 -0.48 6.97 -9.47
N LEU A 63 -1.58 7.63 -9.14
CA LEU A 63 -2.92 7.04 -9.11
C LEU A 63 -3.66 7.14 -10.44
N GLY A 64 -3.42 8.20 -11.23
CA GLY A 64 -4.25 8.54 -12.40
C GLY A 64 -4.32 7.44 -13.45
N LEU A 65 -3.18 6.91 -13.91
CA LEU A 65 -3.18 5.85 -14.91
C LEU A 65 -3.71 4.51 -14.38
N PRO A 66 -3.26 3.98 -13.23
CA PRO A 66 -3.81 2.72 -12.73
C PRO A 66 -5.30 2.78 -12.42
N LEU A 67 -5.80 3.90 -11.87
CA LEU A 67 -7.22 4.07 -11.60
C LEU A 67 -8.04 4.21 -12.89
N ALA A 68 -7.53 4.93 -13.89
CA ALA A 68 -8.21 5.07 -15.18
C ALA A 68 -8.32 3.73 -15.93
N THR A 69 -7.35 2.80 -15.74
CA THR A 69 -7.40 1.46 -16.32
C THR A 69 -8.22 0.49 -15.47
N ALA A 70 -8.16 0.58 -14.14
CA ALA A 70 -8.91 -0.28 -13.25
C ALA A 70 -10.42 0.00 -13.25
N TRP A 71 -10.82 1.26 -13.44
CA TRP A 71 -12.21 1.69 -13.40
C TRP A 71 -13.13 0.96 -14.41
N PRO A 72 -12.80 0.95 -15.73
CA PRO A 72 -13.61 0.19 -16.69
C PRO A 72 -13.60 -1.32 -16.43
N LEU A 73 -12.49 -1.89 -15.95
CA LEU A 73 -12.40 -3.30 -15.59
C LEU A 73 -13.35 -3.66 -14.45
N LEU A 74 -13.46 -2.81 -13.42
CA LEU A 74 -14.37 -3.00 -12.29
C LEU A 74 -15.84 -3.00 -12.72
N LEU A 75 -16.21 -2.22 -13.72
CA LEU A 75 -17.59 -2.16 -14.23
C LEU A 75 -17.92 -3.30 -15.21
N LEU A 76 -16.93 -3.74 -15.99
CA LEU A 76 -17.10 -4.84 -16.94
C LEU A 76 -17.31 -6.19 -16.25
N ILE A 77 -16.71 -6.42 -15.07
CA ILE A 77 -16.85 -7.70 -14.34
C ILE A 77 -18.34 -7.97 -13.99
N PRO A 78 -19.07 -7.10 -13.26
CA PRO A 78 -20.46 -7.34 -12.94
C PRO A 78 -21.36 -7.33 -14.18
N ALA A 79 -21.03 -6.54 -15.19
CA ALA A 79 -21.78 -6.53 -16.45
C ALA A 79 -21.72 -7.86 -17.18
N LEU A 80 -20.54 -8.50 -17.21
CA LEU A 80 -20.37 -9.85 -17.78
C LEU A 80 -21.02 -10.93 -16.90
N GLN A 81 -21.07 -10.77 -15.58
CA GLN A 81 -21.74 -11.70 -14.67
C GLN A 81 -23.27 -11.63 -14.79
N ALA A 82 -23.81 -10.46 -15.15
CA ALA A 82 -25.23 -10.26 -15.37
C ALA A 82 -25.74 -10.88 -16.69
N THR A 83 -24.81 -11.33 -17.57
CA THR A 83 -25.19 -11.99 -18.83
C THR A 83 -25.52 -13.46 -18.57
N PRO A 84 -26.71 -13.97 -18.93
CA PRO A 84 -27.10 -15.35 -18.70
C PRO A 84 -26.53 -16.35 -19.71
N LEU A 85 -25.56 -15.95 -20.52
CA LEU A 85 -24.87 -16.82 -21.47
C LEU A 85 -23.90 -17.75 -20.73
N GLN A 86 -24.16 -19.05 -20.76
CA GLN A 86 -23.24 -20.08 -20.29
C GLN A 86 -22.26 -20.48 -21.42
N ASP A 87 -21.57 -19.48 -21.96
CA ASP A 87 -20.58 -19.72 -23.02
C ASP A 87 -19.19 -19.85 -22.38
N PRO A 88 -18.41 -20.88 -22.69
CA PRO A 88 -17.03 -21.04 -22.21
C PRO A 88 -16.15 -19.82 -22.54
N LEU A 89 -16.42 -19.11 -23.63
CA LEU A 89 -15.74 -17.88 -24.00
C LEU A 89 -15.92 -16.77 -22.93
N LEU A 90 -17.13 -16.63 -22.38
CA LEU A 90 -17.41 -15.67 -21.30
C LEU A 90 -16.62 -16.00 -20.02
N GLY A 91 -16.51 -17.27 -19.68
CA GLY A 91 -15.69 -17.73 -18.57
C GLY A 91 -14.22 -17.30 -18.72
N HIS A 92 -13.66 -17.50 -19.91
CA HIS A 92 -12.28 -17.07 -20.19
C HIS A 92 -12.13 -15.53 -20.18
N LEU A 93 -13.10 -14.80 -20.70
CA LEU A 93 -13.10 -13.34 -20.64
C LEU A 93 -13.17 -12.82 -19.22
N GLN A 94 -14.07 -13.36 -18.40
CA GLN A 94 -14.17 -12.98 -16.97
C GLN A 94 -12.86 -13.29 -16.24
N HIS A 95 -12.26 -14.46 -16.47
CA HIS A 95 -10.98 -14.83 -15.89
C HIS A 95 -9.87 -13.85 -16.30
N GLY A 96 -9.77 -13.52 -17.59
CA GLY A 96 -8.82 -12.53 -18.09
C GLY A 96 -9.02 -11.14 -17.47
N LEU A 97 -10.28 -10.73 -17.27
CA LEU A 97 -10.60 -9.45 -16.62
C LEU A 97 -10.16 -9.42 -15.15
N HIS A 98 -10.37 -10.50 -14.41
CA HIS A 98 -9.90 -10.61 -13.03
C HIS A 98 -8.37 -10.54 -12.95
N ILE A 99 -7.67 -11.24 -13.84
CA ILE A 99 -6.19 -11.16 -13.94
C ILE A 99 -5.75 -9.74 -14.25
N ALA A 100 -6.39 -9.06 -15.21
CA ALA A 100 -6.09 -7.69 -15.57
C ALA A 100 -6.29 -6.71 -14.39
N LEU A 101 -7.35 -6.91 -13.60
CA LEU A 101 -7.62 -6.11 -12.40
C LEU A 101 -6.56 -6.35 -11.31
N MET A 102 -6.18 -7.61 -11.08
CA MET A 102 -5.10 -7.96 -10.15
C MET A 102 -3.76 -7.33 -10.59
N ALA A 103 -3.43 -7.42 -11.89
CA ALA A 103 -2.23 -6.80 -12.44
C ALA A 103 -2.24 -5.27 -12.30
N CYS A 104 -3.40 -4.63 -12.51
CA CYS A 104 -3.59 -3.20 -12.27
C CYS A 104 -3.35 -2.82 -10.81
N PHE A 105 -3.83 -3.63 -9.87
CA PHE A 105 -3.61 -3.40 -8.44
C PHE A 105 -2.13 -3.53 -8.06
N VAL A 106 -1.46 -4.59 -8.52
CA VAL A 106 -0.01 -4.77 -8.34
C VAL A 106 0.77 -3.60 -8.92
N TRP A 107 0.41 -3.17 -10.14
CA TRP A 107 1.02 -2.01 -10.79
C TRP A 107 0.83 -0.72 -9.97
N LEU A 108 -0.37 -0.50 -9.41
CA LEU A 108 -0.63 0.63 -8.52
C LEU A 108 0.28 0.62 -7.29
N LEU A 109 0.42 -0.55 -6.63
CA LEU A 109 1.29 -0.68 -5.45
C LEU A 109 2.76 -0.42 -5.79
N VAL A 110 3.27 -1.01 -6.88
CA VAL A 110 4.65 -0.76 -7.36
C VAL A 110 4.87 0.72 -7.67
N ARG A 111 3.91 1.38 -8.32
CA ARG A 111 3.99 2.83 -8.59
C ARG A 111 3.93 3.66 -7.31
N ALA A 112 3.17 3.25 -6.31
CA ALA A 112 3.11 3.94 -5.01
C ALA A 112 4.46 3.88 -4.30
N VAL A 113 5.10 2.71 -4.24
CA VAL A 113 6.46 2.54 -3.70
C VAL A 113 7.46 3.40 -4.46
N ALA A 114 7.48 3.33 -5.79
CA ALA A 114 8.38 4.13 -6.62
C ALA A 114 8.13 5.65 -6.51
N ALA A 115 6.93 6.08 -6.15
CA ALA A 115 6.63 7.49 -5.90
C ALA A 115 7.13 7.93 -4.53
N GLY A 116 7.01 7.08 -3.51
CA GLY A 116 7.59 7.27 -2.18
C GLY A 116 9.11 7.40 -2.25
N GLU A 117 9.78 6.46 -2.93
CA GLU A 117 11.21 6.53 -3.19
C GLU A 117 11.63 7.87 -3.80
N ARG A 118 11.00 8.26 -4.91
CA ARG A 118 11.28 9.55 -5.56
C ARG A 118 11.00 10.76 -4.67
N ALA A 119 10.05 10.66 -3.75
CA ALA A 119 9.76 11.74 -2.81
C ALA A 119 10.89 11.90 -1.80
N ILE A 120 11.36 10.80 -1.22
CA ILE A 120 12.47 10.77 -0.23
C ILE A 120 13.79 11.20 -0.89
N LEU A 121 14.10 10.69 -2.10
CA LEU A 121 15.30 11.07 -2.83
C LEU A 121 15.38 12.56 -3.14
N ARG A 122 14.25 13.22 -3.39
CA ARG A 122 14.20 14.66 -3.66
C ARG A 122 14.32 15.53 -2.40
N SER A 123 13.90 15.02 -1.25
CA SER A 123 14.03 15.74 0.03
C SER A 123 15.45 15.69 0.59
N HIS A 124 16.30 14.79 0.07
CA HIS A 124 17.70 14.64 0.47
C HIS A 124 18.62 14.74 -0.76
N PRO A 125 18.84 15.94 -1.32
CA PRO A 125 19.72 16.13 -2.47
C PRO A 125 21.19 15.84 -2.08
N ILE A 126 21.94 15.24 -2.97
CA ILE A 126 23.36 14.91 -2.78
C ILE A 126 24.32 15.98 -3.29
N ASP A 127 23.79 17.04 -3.89
CA ASP A 127 24.57 18.12 -4.53
C ASP A 127 25.04 19.20 -3.54
N VAL A 128 25.03 18.90 -2.22
CA VAL A 128 25.45 19.79 -1.14
C VAL A 128 26.82 19.36 -0.61
N SER A 129 27.60 20.31 -0.09
CA SER A 129 28.97 20.09 0.38
C SER A 129 29.14 19.06 1.50
N ASP A 130 28.12 18.91 2.39
CA ASP A 130 28.04 17.83 3.39
C ASP A 130 26.86 16.92 3.06
N ASN A 131 27.12 15.82 2.34
CA ASN A 131 26.11 14.94 1.79
C ASN A 131 26.17 13.48 2.29
N LEU A 132 26.96 13.20 3.34
CA LEU A 132 27.12 11.84 3.85
C LEU A 132 25.80 11.25 4.32
N GLU A 133 25.01 11.99 5.06
CA GLU A 133 23.68 11.59 5.53
C GLU A 133 22.70 11.38 4.36
N ALA A 134 22.67 12.31 3.41
CA ALA A 134 21.84 12.22 2.22
C ALA A 134 22.17 10.96 1.37
N ARG A 135 23.43 10.64 1.19
CA ARG A 135 23.87 9.42 0.48
C ARG A 135 23.43 8.15 1.20
N ARG A 136 23.53 8.12 2.53
CA ARG A 136 23.07 7.00 3.35
C ARG A 136 21.57 6.79 3.19
N ILE A 137 20.77 7.85 3.37
CA ILE A 137 19.31 7.81 3.22
C ILE A 137 18.92 7.37 1.81
N GLN A 138 19.56 7.92 0.77
CA GLN A 138 19.28 7.53 -0.61
C GLN A 138 19.57 6.06 -0.87
N THR A 139 20.70 5.53 -0.39
CA THR A 139 21.06 4.12 -0.58
C THR A 139 20.06 3.21 0.15
N GLN A 140 19.76 3.50 1.40
CA GLN A 140 18.78 2.74 2.18
C GLN A 140 17.39 2.75 1.52
N THR A 141 16.92 3.92 1.07
CA THR A 141 15.64 4.07 0.40
C THR A 141 15.57 3.25 -0.88
N ARG A 142 16.63 3.28 -1.71
CA ARG A 142 16.67 2.50 -2.97
C ARG A 142 16.64 1.00 -2.72
N VAL A 143 17.41 0.51 -1.72
CA VAL A 143 17.42 -0.92 -1.38
C VAL A 143 16.05 -1.34 -0.87
N LEU A 144 15.50 -0.60 0.09
CA LEU A 144 14.18 -0.90 0.67
C LEU A 144 13.07 -0.88 -0.40
N SER A 145 13.07 0.12 -1.28
CA SER A 145 12.09 0.21 -2.37
C SER A 145 12.18 -0.98 -3.32
N ARG A 146 13.39 -1.43 -3.68
CA ARG A 146 13.57 -2.60 -4.54
C ARG A 146 13.07 -3.88 -3.89
N VAL A 147 13.37 -4.09 -2.61
CA VAL A 147 12.90 -5.26 -1.85
C VAL A 147 11.37 -5.25 -1.77
N LEU A 148 10.76 -4.10 -1.45
CA LEU A 148 9.30 -3.96 -1.40
C LEU A 148 8.65 -4.19 -2.77
N MET A 149 9.18 -3.59 -3.84
CA MET A 149 8.65 -3.79 -5.20
C MET A 149 8.77 -5.26 -5.63
N GLY A 150 9.92 -5.89 -5.35
CA GLY A 150 10.12 -7.32 -5.64
C GLY A 150 9.12 -8.20 -4.89
N GLY A 151 8.91 -7.95 -3.60
CA GLY A 151 7.91 -8.65 -2.79
C GLY A 151 6.49 -8.48 -3.31
N ILE A 152 6.10 -7.26 -3.68
CA ILE A 152 4.77 -6.95 -4.27
C ILE A 152 4.58 -7.71 -5.58
N ILE A 153 5.62 -7.75 -6.44
CA ILE A 153 5.55 -8.47 -7.73
C ILE A 153 5.41 -9.98 -7.50
N VAL A 154 6.21 -10.56 -6.60
CA VAL A 154 6.14 -12.00 -6.29
C VAL A 154 4.77 -12.37 -5.71
N LEU A 155 4.26 -11.60 -4.75
CA LEU A 155 2.93 -11.83 -4.17
C LEU A 155 1.83 -11.68 -5.22
N GLY A 156 1.91 -10.64 -6.05
CA GLY A 156 0.95 -10.43 -7.14
C GLY A 156 0.97 -11.55 -8.17
N ALA A 157 2.14 -12.00 -8.58
CA ALA A 157 2.30 -13.16 -9.48
C ALA A 157 1.73 -14.44 -8.85
N SER A 158 1.97 -14.66 -7.56
CA SER A 158 1.43 -15.82 -6.82
C SER A 158 -0.10 -15.80 -6.81
N LEU A 159 -0.71 -14.64 -6.56
CA LEU A 159 -2.17 -14.48 -6.59
C LEU A 159 -2.76 -14.76 -7.98
N VAL A 160 -2.09 -14.31 -9.05
CA VAL A 160 -2.50 -14.60 -10.42
C VAL A 160 -2.36 -16.11 -10.71
N LEU A 161 -1.26 -16.74 -10.30
CA LEU A 161 -1.06 -18.20 -10.50
C LEU A 161 -2.12 -19.04 -9.78
N LEU A 162 -2.64 -18.57 -8.63
CA LEU A 162 -3.72 -19.26 -7.92
C LEU A 162 -5.02 -19.35 -8.73
N THR A 163 -5.22 -18.45 -9.69
CA THR A 163 -6.44 -18.43 -10.53
C THR A 163 -6.43 -19.52 -11.62
N PHE A 164 -5.28 -20.15 -11.88
CA PHE A 164 -5.14 -21.20 -12.89
C PHE A 164 -5.09 -22.58 -12.24
N PRO A 165 -6.06 -23.47 -12.47
CA PRO A 165 -6.10 -24.80 -11.82
C PRO A 165 -4.84 -25.63 -12.03
N MET A 166 -4.23 -25.58 -13.23
CA MET A 166 -3.03 -26.36 -13.57
C MET A 166 -1.79 -25.94 -12.76
N VAL A 167 -1.65 -24.66 -12.43
CA VAL A 167 -0.47 -24.09 -11.74
C VAL A 167 -0.77 -23.59 -10.34
N GLN A 168 -1.99 -23.81 -9.84
CA GLN A 168 -2.42 -23.37 -8.51
C GLN A 168 -1.48 -23.84 -7.39
N LYS A 169 -0.94 -25.07 -7.50
CA LYS A 169 0.03 -25.62 -6.54
C LYS A 169 1.31 -24.78 -6.46
N ILE A 170 1.75 -24.20 -7.58
CA ILE A 170 2.92 -23.31 -7.62
C ILE A 170 2.59 -21.99 -6.90
N GLY A 171 1.43 -21.40 -7.19
CA GLY A 171 0.95 -20.19 -6.53
C GLY A 171 0.85 -20.35 -5.00
N THR A 172 0.26 -21.49 -4.54
CA THR A 172 0.17 -21.79 -3.10
C THR A 172 1.54 -21.99 -2.45
N ALA A 173 2.47 -22.69 -3.11
CA ALA A 173 3.82 -22.88 -2.62
C ALA A 173 4.59 -21.55 -2.50
N LEU A 174 4.45 -20.64 -3.47
CA LEU A 174 5.04 -19.31 -3.43
C LEU A 174 4.46 -18.47 -2.28
N LEU A 175 3.14 -18.50 -2.09
CA LEU A 175 2.49 -17.79 -0.97
C LEU A 175 2.91 -18.35 0.39
N ALA A 176 2.98 -19.68 0.52
CA ALA A 176 3.44 -20.32 1.75
C ALA A 176 4.90 -19.92 2.06
N SER A 177 5.77 -19.94 1.05
CA SER A 177 7.17 -19.50 1.19
C SER A 177 7.26 -18.01 1.56
N ALA A 178 6.47 -17.15 0.90
CA ALA A 178 6.42 -15.73 1.20
C ALA A 178 5.90 -15.47 2.62
N GLY A 179 4.91 -16.25 3.07
CA GLY A 179 4.39 -16.21 4.44
C GLY A 179 5.45 -16.59 5.48
N LEU A 180 6.21 -17.66 5.23
CA LEU A 180 7.31 -18.07 6.10
C LEU A 180 8.42 -17.01 6.15
N ILE A 181 8.83 -16.48 5.01
CA ILE A 181 9.81 -15.38 4.93
C ILE A 181 9.28 -14.15 5.69
N GLY A 182 8.00 -13.82 5.51
CA GLY A 182 7.34 -12.71 6.21
C GLY A 182 7.32 -12.90 7.73
N LEU A 183 7.06 -14.12 8.20
CA LEU A 183 7.10 -14.47 9.63
C LEU A 183 8.50 -14.26 10.20
N VAL A 184 9.52 -14.82 9.56
CA VAL A 184 10.93 -14.67 9.99
C VAL A 184 11.36 -13.21 9.97
N ALA A 185 11.03 -12.47 8.89
CA ALA A 185 11.31 -11.05 8.78
C ALA A 185 10.56 -10.23 9.85
N GLY A 186 9.31 -10.58 10.17
CA GLY A 186 8.52 -9.94 11.22
C GLY A 186 9.16 -10.12 12.61
N ILE A 187 9.60 -11.32 12.92
CA ILE A 187 10.32 -11.62 14.18
C ILE A 187 11.64 -10.83 14.25
N ALA A 188 12.40 -10.81 13.15
CA ALA A 188 13.63 -10.04 13.07
C ALA A 188 13.42 -8.52 13.18
N ALA A 189 12.27 -8.02 12.74
CA ALA A 189 11.90 -6.61 12.82
C ALA A 189 11.28 -6.21 14.16
N LYS A 190 10.99 -7.15 15.08
CA LYS A 190 10.38 -6.88 16.40
C LYS A 190 11.05 -5.73 17.17
N PRO A 191 12.40 -5.63 17.26
CA PRO A 191 13.03 -4.53 17.99
C PRO A 191 12.77 -3.16 17.37
N VAL A 192 12.69 -3.10 16.04
CA VAL A 192 12.42 -1.85 15.30
C VAL A 192 11.01 -1.35 15.59
N PHE A 193 10.01 -2.23 15.46
CA PHE A 193 8.61 -1.92 15.79
C PHE A 193 8.42 -1.61 17.27
N GLY A 194 9.10 -2.32 18.16
CA GLY A 194 9.08 -2.06 19.60
C GLY A 194 9.50 -0.63 19.91
N ASN A 195 10.63 -0.18 19.39
CA ASN A 195 11.10 1.20 19.58
C ASN A 195 10.17 2.24 18.94
N LEU A 196 9.59 1.96 17.78
CA LEU A 196 8.61 2.87 17.14
C LEU A 196 7.36 3.04 18.01
N ILE A 197 6.81 1.95 18.52
CA ILE A 197 5.64 1.94 19.40
C ILE A 197 5.97 2.64 20.73
N ALA A 198 7.14 2.35 21.31
CA ALA A 198 7.61 3.01 22.52
C ALA A 198 7.76 4.53 22.32
N GLY A 199 8.32 4.96 21.19
CA GLY A 199 8.43 6.40 20.86
C GLY A 199 7.06 7.06 20.73
N LEU A 200 6.09 6.44 20.10
CA LEU A 200 4.73 6.94 20.00
C LEU A 200 4.07 7.01 21.39
N GLN A 201 4.25 5.98 22.21
CA GLN A 201 3.72 5.95 23.57
C GLN A 201 4.33 7.04 24.45
N ILE A 202 5.66 7.24 24.40
CA ILE A 202 6.34 8.30 25.12
C ILE A 202 5.83 9.68 24.66
N ALA A 203 5.64 9.90 23.36
CA ALA A 203 5.12 11.15 22.82
C ALA A 203 3.68 11.44 23.29
N LEU A 204 2.83 10.41 23.43
CA LEU A 204 1.43 10.56 23.85
C LEU A 204 1.29 10.70 25.37
N THR A 205 1.98 9.85 26.14
CA THR A 205 1.82 9.77 27.61
C THR A 205 2.86 10.61 28.38
N GLN A 206 3.93 11.00 27.70
CA GLN A 206 5.02 11.83 28.23
C GLN A 206 5.53 11.37 29.60
N PRO A 207 5.93 10.10 29.79
CA PRO A 207 6.50 9.65 31.05
C PRO A 207 7.84 10.31 31.34
N ILE A 208 8.55 10.75 30.28
CA ILE A 208 9.79 11.51 30.29
C ILE A 208 9.65 12.72 29.36
N ARG A 209 10.36 13.80 29.66
CA ARG A 209 10.46 15.01 28.84
C ARG A 209 11.92 15.44 28.71
N LEU A 210 12.21 16.31 27.75
CA LEU A 210 13.51 16.97 27.68
C LEU A 210 13.77 17.72 28.98
N ASP A 211 15.02 17.73 29.43
CA ASP A 211 15.50 18.31 30.67
C ASP A 211 15.01 17.64 31.97
N ASP A 212 14.20 16.56 31.90
CA ASP A 212 13.85 15.80 33.11
C ASP A 212 15.10 15.20 33.76
N VAL A 213 15.12 15.25 35.07
CA VAL A 213 16.13 14.60 35.91
C VAL A 213 15.64 13.21 36.26
N VAL A 214 16.41 12.20 35.86
CA VAL A 214 16.03 10.80 35.99
C VAL A 214 17.15 9.96 36.59
N ILE A 215 16.77 8.85 37.22
CA ILE A 215 17.70 7.79 37.58
C ILE A 215 17.37 6.57 36.69
N VAL A 216 18.34 6.20 35.86
CA VAL A 216 18.27 5.10 34.90
C VAL A 216 19.44 4.17 35.16
N GLU A 217 19.18 2.85 35.36
CA GLU A 217 20.23 1.85 35.69
C GLU A 217 21.12 2.26 36.88
N GLY A 218 20.53 3.00 37.85
CA GLY A 218 21.28 3.48 39.02
C GLY A 218 22.11 4.76 38.80
N GLU A 219 22.19 5.25 37.57
CA GLU A 219 22.89 6.48 37.22
C GLU A 219 21.95 7.68 37.22
N TRP A 220 22.36 8.76 37.93
CA TRP A 220 21.63 10.00 37.97
C TRP A 220 22.02 10.89 36.79
N GLY A 221 21.03 11.37 36.05
CA GLY A 221 21.29 12.17 34.87
C GLY A 221 20.10 13.01 34.42
N ARG A 222 20.31 13.78 33.35
CA ARG A 222 19.29 14.63 32.74
C ARG A 222 19.06 14.19 31.29
N ILE A 223 17.82 14.18 30.88
CA ILE A 223 17.44 13.85 29.49
C ILE A 223 17.88 14.99 28.56
N GLU A 224 18.88 14.70 27.72
CA GLU A 224 19.46 15.66 26.77
C GLU A 224 18.75 15.60 25.41
N GLU A 225 18.39 14.37 24.95
CA GLU A 225 17.75 14.18 23.64
C GLU A 225 16.77 13.01 23.71
N ILE A 226 15.62 13.15 23.04
CA ILE A 226 14.67 12.07 22.80
C ILE A 226 14.61 11.87 21.28
N GLY A 227 15.35 10.88 20.81
CA GLY A 227 15.41 10.48 19.39
C GLY A 227 14.22 9.59 18.99
N SER A 228 14.25 9.10 17.76
CA SER A 228 13.21 8.21 17.22
C SER A 228 13.31 6.76 17.71
N SER A 229 14.46 6.32 18.24
CA SER A 229 14.71 4.96 18.70
C SER A 229 15.47 4.89 20.02
N TYR A 230 15.99 5.97 20.50
CA TYR A 230 16.77 6.06 21.73
C TYR A 230 16.56 7.39 22.44
N VAL A 231 16.93 7.43 23.72
CA VAL A 231 17.03 8.62 24.56
C VAL A 231 18.50 8.77 24.95
N VAL A 232 19.00 10.01 24.94
CA VAL A 232 20.32 10.33 25.46
C VAL A 232 20.15 10.95 26.85
N VAL A 233 20.71 10.30 27.85
CA VAL A 233 20.77 10.78 29.22
C VAL A 233 22.18 11.26 29.49
N ARG A 234 22.33 12.57 29.83
CA ARG A 234 23.59 13.14 30.24
C ARG A 234 23.78 12.89 31.71
N ILE A 235 24.80 12.11 32.07
CA ILE A 235 25.17 11.80 33.44
C ILE A 235 25.92 12.99 34.04
N TRP A 236 25.97 13.10 35.35
CA TRP A 236 26.62 14.20 36.09
C TRP A 236 28.12 14.36 35.77
N ASP A 237 28.82 13.31 35.32
CA ASP A 237 30.22 13.29 34.91
C ASP A 237 30.43 13.54 33.41
N GLU A 238 29.42 14.08 32.73
CA GLU A 238 29.40 14.40 31.30
C GLU A 238 29.39 13.17 30.34
N ARG A 239 29.29 11.96 30.86
CA ARG A 239 29.04 10.78 30.01
C ARG A 239 27.60 10.86 29.46
N ARG A 240 27.40 10.36 28.22
CA ARG A 240 26.10 10.18 27.59
C ARG A 240 25.71 8.71 27.60
N MET A 241 24.66 8.40 28.32
CA MET A 241 24.05 7.09 28.31
C MET A 241 22.98 7.06 27.22
N VAL A 242 23.13 6.16 26.24
CA VAL A 242 22.17 5.97 25.15
C VAL A 242 21.29 4.78 25.49
N VAL A 243 20.00 5.05 25.71
CA VAL A 243 19.01 4.07 26.20
C VAL A 243 17.93 3.88 25.15
N PRO A 244 17.61 2.65 24.71
CA PRO A 244 16.50 2.42 23.80
C PRO A 244 15.17 2.91 24.36
N LEU A 245 14.26 3.43 23.51
CA LEU A 245 12.94 3.91 23.95
C LEU A 245 12.11 2.80 24.62
N THR A 246 12.23 1.55 24.15
CA THR A 246 11.57 0.39 24.74
C THR A 246 11.97 0.19 26.19
N TRP A 247 13.21 0.51 26.56
CA TRP A 247 13.66 0.39 27.95
C TRP A 247 12.82 1.21 28.91
N PHE A 248 12.51 2.47 28.57
CA PHE A 248 11.68 3.37 29.39
C PHE A 248 10.23 2.91 29.53
N ILE A 249 9.76 2.06 28.64
CA ILE A 249 8.40 1.50 28.69
C ILE A 249 8.37 0.19 29.47
N GLU A 250 9.44 -0.61 29.36
CA GLU A 250 9.49 -1.97 29.92
C GLU A 250 10.09 -2.01 31.34
N ASN A 251 10.90 -1.00 31.71
CA ASN A 251 11.62 -0.98 32.98
C ASN A 251 11.16 0.18 33.88
N PRO A 252 11.16 -0.02 35.21
CA PRO A 252 10.93 1.06 36.15
C PRO A 252 12.13 2.00 36.20
N PHE A 253 11.88 3.29 36.25
CA PHE A 253 12.86 4.34 36.45
C PHE A 253 12.31 5.44 37.37
N GLN A 254 13.16 6.26 37.93
CA GLN A 254 12.75 7.39 38.77
C GLN A 254 12.82 8.68 37.95
N ASN A 255 11.74 9.47 37.97
CA ASN A 255 11.70 10.81 37.37
C ASN A 255 11.43 11.81 38.48
N TRP A 256 12.43 12.61 38.80
CA TRP A 256 12.40 13.57 39.92
C TRP A 256 11.66 14.87 39.56
N THR A 257 11.63 15.22 38.30
CA THR A 257 11.04 16.48 37.81
C THR A 257 9.69 16.33 37.14
N ARG A 258 9.07 15.14 37.24
CA ARG A 258 7.81 14.84 36.55
C ARG A 258 6.66 15.80 36.88
N ARG A 259 6.58 16.28 38.15
CA ARG A 259 5.50 17.17 38.62
C ARG A 259 5.95 18.60 38.81
N SER A 260 7.20 18.84 39.16
CA SER A 260 7.81 20.14 39.41
C SER A 260 9.23 20.14 38.86
N ALA A 261 9.65 21.25 38.29
CA ALA A 261 11.05 21.46 37.90
C ALA A 261 11.98 21.67 39.12
N ASP A 262 11.40 21.90 40.30
CA ASP A 262 12.17 22.08 41.53
C ASP A 262 12.62 20.71 42.06
N LEU A 263 13.92 20.56 42.19
CA LEU A 263 14.51 19.38 42.83
C LEU A 263 14.28 19.54 44.34
N LEU A 264 13.59 18.58 44.92
CA LEU A 264 13.52 18.47 46.40
C LEU A 264 14.88 17.97 46.87
N GLY A 265 15.65 18.88 47.45
CA GLY A 265 16.91 18.61 48.14
C GLY A 265 16.69 17.93 49.48
#